data_dbc551fd98be138c8dc2516d84af5938
#
_entry.id   dbc551fd98be138c8dc2516d84af5938
#
_cell.length_a   1.000
_cell.length_b   1.000
_cell.length_c   1.000
_cell.angle_alpha   90.00
_cell.angle_beta   90.00
_cell.angle_gamma   90.00
#
_symmetry.space_group_name_H-M   'P 1'
#
loop_
_entity.id
_entity.type
_entity.pdbx_description
1 polymer ?
#
loop_
_entity_poly.entity_id
_entity_poly.type
_entity_poly.pdbx_seq_one_letter_code
_entity_poly.pdbx_strand_id
1 'polypeptide(L)'
;ATHDRLTCPRRAKRRTAEEIFAAAYMLYARYVNPVTARRCDIHEAIRILAAQRFQNERNKGFHACVGFSRWKRPHARAFLQSTTGTIRFFSDWWKAIKWAQANGGDVVVWASKCTIGLESSCQTMGVRLIRMEDGFIRSVGLGSDFNWPYSLVLDEKGIYYDPSRPSGLEDILNALPEHPERAELCSRASALRGFIVEKGITKYNTGVDAVTRGDFSAKGRLLLVPGQVEDDASVRLGGCGLFSNV
;
A
#
# COMPACT_ATOMS: atom_id res chain seq x y z
N ALA A 1 -6.31 38.19 -10.36
CA ALA A 1 -6.27 38.50 -11.81
C ALA A 1 -6.68 39.94 -12.14
N THR A 2 -7.41 40.66 -11.28
CA THR A 2 -7.87 42.04 -11.51
C THR A 2 -6.81 43.08 -11.18
N HIS A 3 -5.85 42.79 -10.34
CA HIS A 3 -4.84 43.78 -9.88
C HIS A 3 -3.77 44.05 -10.94
N ASP A 4 -3.41 43.07 -11.76
CA ASP A 4 -2.38 43.21 -12.80
C ASP A 4 -2.80 44.08 -14.01
N ARG A 5 -4.10 44.37 -14.14
CA ARG A 5 -4.60 45.16 -15.29
C ARG A 5 -4.20 46.64 -15.23
N LEU A 6 -4.02 47.18 -14.02
CA LEU A 6 -3.79 48.63 -13.82
C LEU A 6 -2.33 49.04 -14.04
N THR A 7 -1.41 48.06 -14.02
CA THR A 7 0.04 48.33 -14.00
C THR A 7 0.76 47.94 -15.29
N CYS A 8 0.13 47.22 -16.21
CA CYS A 8 0.78 46.78 -17.46
C CYS A 8 -0.15 46.90 -18.67
N PRO A 9 0.10 47.90 -19.58
CA PRO A 9 -0.72 48.11 -20.77
C PRO A 9 -0.87 46.89 -21.68
N ARG A 10 0.14 45.98 -21.73
CA ARG A 10 0.11 44.75 -22.51
C ARG A 10 -0.93 43.77 -22.02
N ARG A 11 -1.41 43.88 -20.77
CA ARG A 11 -2.37 42.97 -20.12
C ARG A 11 -3.80 43.56 -20.09
N ALA A 12 -4.05 44.64 -20.80
CA ALA A 12 -5.35 45.33 -20.79
C ALA A 12 -6.46 44.59 -21.53
N LYS A 13 -6.11 43.64 -22.42
CA LYS A 13 -7.10 42.84 -23.16
C LYS A 13 -7.89 41.90 -22.21
N ARG A 14 -9.22 42.05 -22.22
CA ARG A 14 -10.10 41.15 -21.47
C ARG A 14 -9.99 39.72 -21.98
N ARG A 15 -9.98 38.76 -21.06
CA ARG A 15 -9.97 37.32 -21.31
C ARG A 15 -11.04 36.66 -20.48
N THR A 16 -11.64 35.58 -20.99
CA THR A 16 -12.50 34.72 -20.17
C THR A 16 -11.67 33.85 -19.22
N ALA A 17 -12.27 33.31 -18.21
CA ALA A 17 -11.60 32.35 -17.32
C ALA A 17 -11.12 31.12 -18.11
N GLU A 18 -11.94 30.62 -19.04
CA GLU A 18 -11.64 29.47 -19.91
C GLU A 18 -10.44 29.74 -20.80
N GLU A 19 -10.35 30.94 -21.42
CA GLU A 19 -9.17 31.34 -22.21
C GLU A 19 -7.90 31.35 -21.37
N ILE A 20 -7.97 31.85 -20.13
CA ILE A 20 -6.83 31.90 -19.21
C ILE A 20 -6.43 30.48 -18.80
N PHE A 21 -7.41 29.62 -18.44
CA PHE A 21 -7.14 28.24 -18.09
C PHE A 21 -6.56 27.45 -19.26
N ALA A 22 -7.15 27.56 -20.45
CA ALA A 22 -6.61 26.89 -21.63
C ALA A 22 -5.19 27.33 -21.93
N ALA A 23 -4.92 28.64 -21.94
CA ALA A 23 -3.59 29.14 -22.20
C ALA A 23 -2.58 28.74 -21.12
N ALA A 24 -2.91 28.93 -19.84
CA ALA A 24 -1.97 28.70 -18.74
C ALA A 24 -1.73 27.22 -18.45
N TYR A 25 -2.82 26.45 -18.33
CA TYR A 25 -2.74 25.04 -17.86
C TYR A 25 -2.62 24.02 -18.99
N MET A 26 -3.20 24.26 -20.17
CA MET A 26 -3.19 23.29 -21.24
C MET A 26 -2.10 23.55 -22.30
N LEU A 27 -1.78 24.82 -22.61
CA LEU A 27 -0.86 25.17 -23.66
C LEU A 27 0.52 25.62 -23.18
N TYR A 28 0.57 26.41 -22.09
CA TYR A 28 1.82 26.98 -21.60
C TYR A 28 2.57 26.05 -20.63
N ALA A 29 1.88 25.46 -19.68
CA ALA A 29 2.48 24.55 -18.72
C ALA A 29 2.82 23.19 -19.37
N ARG A 30 3.89 22.59 -18.88
CA ARG A 30 4.31 21.25 -19.30
C ARG A 30 4.29 20.32 -18.09
N TYR A 31 3.72 19.14 -18.29
CA TYR A 31 3.56 18.15 -17.23
C TYR A 31 4.42 16.93 -17.49
N VAL A 32 4.96 16.35 -16.43
CA VAL A 32 5.79 15.15 -16.45
C VAL A 32 5.28 14.21 -15.36
N ASN A 33 5.10 12.95 -15.71
CA ASN A 33 4.90 11.89 -14.73
C ASN A 33 6.25 11.60 -14.05
N PRO A 34 6.39 11.86 -12.74
CA PRO A 34 7.68 11.73 -12.04
C PRO A 34 8.15 10.26 -11.90
N VAL A 35 7.23 9.29 -12.06
CA VAL A 35 7.56 7.86 -11.97
C VAL A 35 8.15 7.35 -13.27
N THR A 36 7.57 7.76 -14.41
CA THR A 36 8.00 7.30 -15.74
C THR A 36 8.99 8.24 -16.42
N ALA A 37 9.18 9.45 -15.87
CA ALA A 37 9.94 10.56 -16.46
C ALA A 37 9.45 10.96 -17.88
N ARG A 38 8.21 10.61 -18.24
CA ARG A 38 7.60 10.93 -19.55
C ARG A 38 6.65 12.11 -19.41
N ARG A 39 6.46 12.83 -20.53
CA ARG A 39 5.43 13.86 -20.60
C ARG A 39 4.05 13.22 -20.37
N CYS A 40 3.20 13.94 -19.67
CA CYS A 40 1.81 13.56 -19.44
C CYS A 40 0.89 14.78 -19.67
N ASP A 41 -0.41 14.53 -19.69
CA ASP A 41 -1.40 15.61 -19.69
C ASP A 41 -1.68 16.12 -18.26
N ILE A 42 -2.44 17.21 -18.17
CA ILE A 42 -2.78 17.82 -16.87
C ILE A 42 -3.63 16.88 -15.99
N HIS A 43 -4.51 16.07 -16.58
CA HIS A 43 -5.39 15.17 -15.82
C HIS A 43 -4.59 14.05 -15.16
N GLU A 44 -3.60 13.51 -15.85
CA GLU A 44 -2.67 12.54 -15.28
C GLU A 44 -1.84 13.18 -14.15
N ALA A 45 -1.33 14.38 -14.36
CA ALA A 45 -0.58 15.11 -13.33
C ALA A 45 -1.44 15.36 -12.07
N ILE A 46 -2.70 15.76 -12.24
CA ILE A 46 -3.64 15.98 -11.12
C ILE A 46 -3.90 14.66 -10.38
N ARG A 47 -4.11 13.54 -11.09
CA ARG A 47 -4.32 12.24 -10.45
C ARG A 47 -3.12 11.81 -9.61
N ILE A 48 -1.90 12.02 -10.12
CA ILE A 48 -0.67 11.72 -9.37
C ILE A 48 -0.57 12.59 -8.11
N LEU A 49 -0.79 13.90 -8.24
CA LEU A 49 -0.77 14.82 -7.11
C LEU A 49 -1.84 14.51 -6.07
N ALA A 50 -3.04 14.13 -6.50
CA ALA A 50 -4.12 13.73 -5.60
C ALA A 50 -3.74 12.44 -4.83
N ALA A 51 -3.15 11.45 -5.50
CA ALA A 51 -2.68 10.24 -4.86
C ALA A 51 -1.56 10.51 -3.85
N GLN A 52 -0.58 11.36 -4.21
CA GLN A 52 0.49 11.77 -3.30
C GLN A 52 -0.05 12.53 -2.09
N ARG A 53 -0.99 13.46 -2.31
CA ARG A 53 -1.65 14.18 -1.21
C ARG A 53 -2.39 13.21 -0.29
N PHE A 54 -3.15 12.28 -0.83
CA PHE A 54 -3.88 11.29 -0.04
C PHE A 54 -2.93 10.48 0.85
N GLN A 55 -1.82 9.97 0.30
CA GLN A 55 -0.84 9.22 1.10
C GLN A 55 -0.16 10.10 2.15
N ASN A 56 0.19 11.33 1.80
CA ASN A 56 0.77 12.28 2.75
C ASN A 56 -0.18 12.56 3.93
N GLU A 57 -1.46 12.80 3.66
CA GLU A 57 -2.47 13.03 4.70
C GLU A 57 -2.67 11.79 5.58
N ARG A 58 -2.72 10.60 4.98
CA ARG A 58 -2.87 9.32 5.69
C ARG A 58 -1.70 9.03 6.62
N ASN A 59 -0.49 9.43 6.24
CA ASN A 59 0.74 9.14 6.98
C ASN A 59 1.14 10.30 7.93
N LYS A 60 0.30 11.30 8.13
CA LYS A 60 0.58 12.37 9.10
C LYS A 60 0.64 11.82 10.52
N GLY A 61 1.53 12.42 11.32
CA GLY A 61 1.63 12.12 12.73
C GLY A 61 2.88 11.35 13.11
N PHE A 62 2.83 10.71 14.27
CA PHE A 62 3.96 10.04 14.89
C PHE A 62 3.77 8.52 14.82
N HIS A 63 4.75 7.82 14.25
CA HIS A 63 4.70 6.37 14.10
C HIS A 63 5.83 5.71 14.89
N ALA A 64 5.48 4.99 15.96
CA ALA A 64 6.39 4.18 16.75
C ALA A 64 6.46 2.76 16.19
N CYS A 65 7.50 2.45 15.45
CA CYS A 65 7.66 1.18 14.75
C CYS A 65 8.36 0.13 15.63
N VAL A 66 7.77 -1.07 15.76
CA VAL A 66 8.33 -2.22 16.51
C VAL A 66 8.33 -3.50 15.68
N GLY A 67 9.21 -4.45 16.01
CA GLY A 67 9.28 -5.74 15.32
C GLY A 67 9.90 -5.68 13.91
N PHE A 68 10.55 -4.59 13.56
CA PHE A 68 11.21 -4.41 12.27
C PHE A 68 12.69 -4.79 12.35
N SER A 69 13.11 -5.76 11.54
CA SER A 69 14.53 -6.03 11.28
C SER A 69 15.19 -4.79 10.67
N ARG A 70 16.53 -4.66 10.84
CA ARG A 70 17.26 -3.45 10.39
C ARG A 70 17.05 -3.16 8.91
N TRP A 71 17.06 -4.19 8.06
CA TRP A 71 16.91 -4.06 6.61
C TRP A 71 15.49 -3.63 6.18
N LYS A 72 14.44 -3.96 6.96
CA LYS A 72 13.05 -3.55 6.69
C LYS A 72 12.77 -2.08 7.05
N ARG A 73 13.59 -1.45 7.89
CA ARG A 73 13.35 -0.08 8.37
C ARG A 73 13.33 0.98 7.27
N PRO A 74 14.23 0.97 6.26
CA PRO A 74 14.14 1.90 5.14
C PRO A 74 12.84 1.75 4.36
N HIS A 75 12.38 0.51 4.15
CA HIS A 75 11.13 0.21 3.46
C HIS A 75 9.93 0.77 4.23
N ALA A 76 9.82 0.45 5.53
CA ALA A 76 8.76 0.99 6.37
C ALA A 76 8.75 2.53 6.37
N ARG A 77 9.93 3.19 6.40
CA ARG A 77 10.03 4.64 6.27
C ARG A 77 9.43 5.15 4.97
N ALA A 78 9.74 4.53 3.84
CA ALA A 78 9.26 4.95 2.53
C ALA A 78 7.72 4.90 2.45
N PHE A 79 7.09 3.88 3.07
CA PHE A 79 5.64 3.73 3.08
C PHE A 79 4.91 4.59 4.11
N LEU A 80 5.57 4.95 5.22
CA LEU A 80 4.98 5.74 6.31
C LEU A 80 5.35 7.22 6.27
N GLN A 81 6.25 7.65 5.38
CA GLN A 81 6.70 9.04 5.34
C GLN A 81 5.58 10.01 4.99
N SER A 82 5.63 11.19 5.60
CA SER A 82 4.81 12.34 5.29
C SER A 82 5.62 13.62 5.49
N THR A 83 5.08 14.75 5.03
CA THR A 83 5.74 16.06 5.19
C THR A 83 5.78 16.55 6.64
N THR A 84 4.92 16.05 7.49
CA THR A 84 4.74 16.51 8.89
C THR A 84 4.74 15.35 9.90
N GLY A 85 5.32 14.21 9.55
CA GLY A 85 5.35 13.04 10.40
C GLY A 85 6.73 12.72 10.96
N THR A 86 6.77 11.93 12.04
CA THR A 86 7.99 11.38 12.61
C THR A 86 7.87 9.88 12.76
N ILE A 87 8.87 9.16 12.22
CA ILE A 87 8.94 7.69 12.29
C ILE A 87 10.11 7.29 13.17
N ARG A 88 9.85 6.58 14.25
CA ARG A 88 10.87 6.12 15.18
C ARG A 88 10.78 4.61 15.39
N PHE A 89 11.92 3.92 15.35
CA PHE A 89 12.01 2.47 15.55
C PHE A 89 12.46 2.14 16.96
N PHE A 90 11.77 1.19 17.58
CA PHE A 90 12.00 0.72 18.94
C PHE A 90 12.29 -0.78 18.94
N SER A 91 13.19 -1.22 19.78
CA SER A 91 13.40 -2.64 20.09
C SER A 91 12.45 -3.15 21.17
N ASP A 92 11.97 -2.25 22.02
CA ASP A 92 11.07 -2.49 23.14
C ASP A 92 9.71 -1.87 22.82
N TRP A 93 8.68 -2.71 22.76
CA TRP A 93 7.33 -2.27 22.41
C TRP A 93 6.67 -1.40 23.49
N TRP A 94 7.05 -1.57 24.76
CA TRP A 94 6.52 -0.73 25.85
C TRP A 94 7.01 0.73 25.72
N LYS A 95 8.29 0.90 25.36
CA LYS A 95 8.84 2.23 25.06
C LYS A 95 8.18 2.85 23.82
N ALA A 96 7.84 2.02 22.83
CA ALA A 96 7.12 2.48 21.64
C ALA A 96 5.71 2.99 21.99
N ILE A 97 4.94 2.24 22.80
CA ILE A 97 3.60 2.64 23.23
C ILE A 97 3.66 3.96 24.01
N LYS A 98 4.56 4.06 25.00
CA LYS A 98 4.72 5.30 25.78
C LYS A 98 5.07 6.50 24.91
N TRP A 99 5.96 6.30 23.95
CA TRP A 99 6.33 7.38 23.04
C TRP A 99 5.18 7.76 22.10
N ALA A 100 4.46 6.80 21.56
CA ALA A 100 3.28 7.04 20.72
C ALA A 100 2.21 7.80 21.51
N GLN A 101 1.88 7.35 22.72
CA GLN A 101 0.90 8.00 23.59
C GLN A 101 1.28 9.45 23.91
N ALA A 102 2.53 9.70 24.29
CA ALA A 102 3.02 11.04 24.64
C ALA A 102 2.99 12.02 23.44
N ASN A 103 3.00 11.52 22.22
CA ASN A 103 3.00 12.34 21.00
C ASN A 103 1.66 12.29 20.22
N GLY A 104 0.63 11.60 20.76
CA GLY A 104 -0.64 11.42 20.06
C GLY A 104 -0.50 10.63 18.76
N GLY A 105 0.42 9.67 18.74
CA GLY A 105 0.76 8.88 17.55
C GLY A 105 0.30 7.43 17.64
N ASP A 106 0.78 6.63 16.68
CA ASP A 106 0.42 5.23 16.48
C ASP A 106 1.60 4.31 16.78
N VAL A 107 1.29 3.06 17.15
CA VAL A 107 2.26 1.96 17.10
C VAL A 107 2.08 1.21 15.79
N VAL A 108 3.17 1.05 15.04
CA VAL A 108 3.21 0.24 13.82
C VAL A 108 4.06 -0.99 14.11
N VAL A 109 3.47 -2.19 13.93
CA VAL A 109 4.17 -3.46 14.17
C VAL A 109 4.24 -4.28 12.89
N TRP A 110 5.38 -4.98 12.66
CA TRP A 110 5.39 -6.02 11.63
C TRP A 110 4.44 -7.15 12.06
N ALA A 111 3.46 -7.52 11.23
CA ALA A 111 2.30 -8.32 11.65
C ALA A 111 2.69 -9.63 12.34
N SER A 112 3.68 -10.36 11.82
CA SER A 112 4.16 -11.61 12.42
C SER A 112 4.87 -11.43 13.78
N LYS A 113 5.15 -10.18 14.21
CA LYS A 113 5.75 -9.82 15.50
C LYS A 113 4.75 -9.18 16.46
N CYS A 114 3.48 -9.10 16.07
CA CYS A 114 2.42 -8.64 16.93
C CYS A 114 2.12 -9.71 17.99
N THR A 115 2.18 -9.34 19.26
CA THR A 115 1.87 -10.22 20.40
C THR A 115 0.59 -9.76 21.08
N ILE A 116 -0.11 -10.68 21.75
CA ILE A 116 -1.31 -10.37 22.56
C ILE A 116 -0.98 -9.29 23.60
N GLY A 117 0.21 -9.35 24.22
CA GLY A 117 0.64 -8.36 25.21
C GLY A 117 0.83 -6.95 24.61
N LEU A 118 1.39 -6.84 23.41
CA LEU A 118 1.49 -5.57 22.70
C LEU A 118 0.10 -5.02 22.39
N GLU A 119 -0.78 -5.84 21.86
CA GLU A 119 -2.12 -5.44 21.45
C GLU A 119 -2.97 -4.96 22.63
N SER A 120 -3.06 -5.77 23.70
CA SER A 120 -3.81 -5.40 24.90
C SER A 120 -3.25 -4.14 25.59
N SER A 121 -1.93 -3.95 25.57
CA SER A 121 -1.30 -2.75 26.09
C SER A 121 -1.61 -1.51 25.26
N CYS A 122 -1.60 -1.61 23.94
CA CYS A 122 -2.03 -0.52 23.06
C CYS A 122 -3.48 -0.13 23.34
N GLN A 123 -4.36 -1.13 23.44
CA GLN A 123 -5.78 -0.91 23.75
C GLN A 123 -5.97 -0.22 25.11
N THR A 124 -5.30 -0.71 26.16
CA THR A 124 -5.38 -0.15 27.52
C THR A 124 -4.87 1.29 27.56
N MET A 125 -3.82 1.59 26.81
CA MET A 125 -3.20 2.92 26.76
C MET A 125 -3.89 3.88 25.76
N GLY A 126 -4.92 3.42 25.05
CA GLY A 126 -5.62 4.21 24.04
C GLY A 126 -4.75 4.58 22.84
N VAL A 127 -3.76 3.75 22.50
CA VAL A 127 -2.85 3.96 21.39
C VAL A 127 -3.28 3.08 20.21
N ARG A 128 -3.44 3.67 19.02
CA ARG A 128 -3.79 2.94 17.82
C ARG A 128 -2.65 2.01 17.39
N LEU A 129 -3.00 0.76 17.09
CA LEU A 129 -2.08 -0.26 16.62
C LEU A 129 -2.32 -0.54 15.13
N ILE A 130 -1.28 -0.42 14.33
CA ILE A 130 -1.29 -0.69 12.88
C ILE A 130 -0.38 -1.89 12.61
N ARG A 131 -0.90 -2.92 11.94
CA ARG A 131 -0.12 -4.06 11.49
C ARG A 131 0.37 -3.83 10.08
N MET A 132 1.66 -4.03 9.85
CA MET A 132 2.29 -3.90 8.53
C MET A 132 2.76 -5.26 8.05
N GLU A 133 2.46 -5.59 6.80
CA GLU A 133 2.87 -6.86 6.18
C GLU A 133 3.16 -6.66 4.67
N ASP A 134 3.80 -7.63 4.04
CA ASP A 134 4.03 -7.65 2.60
C ASP A 134 2.70 -7.65 1.83
N GLY A 135 2.64 -6.86 0.76
CA GLY A 135 1.48 -6.81 -0.14
C GLY A 135 1.45 -7.97 -1.14
N PHE A 136 0.40 -8.02 -1.98
CA PHE A 136 0.13 -9.16 -2.86
C PHE A 136 1.04 -9.22 -4.09
N ILE A 137 1.52 -8.09 -4.60
CA ILE A 137 2.60 -8.00 -5.60
C ILE A 137 3.75 -7.27 -4.92
N ARG A 138 4.79 -8.03 -4.51
CA ARG A 138 5.79 -7.49 -3.59
C ARG A 138 7.05 -6.98 -4.27
N SER A 139 7.72 -7.84 -5.05
CA SER A 139 9.07 -7.52 -5.53
C SER A 139 9.43 -8.33 -6.77
N VAL A 140 10.57 -7.98 -7.36
CA VAL A 140 11.32 -8.86 -8.25
C VAL A 140 12.39 -9.55 -7.38
N GLY A 141 12.26 -10.86 -7.20
CA GLY A 141 13.06 -11.66 -6.28
C GLY A 141 12.46 -11.76 -4.85
N LEU A 142 12.97 -12.70 -4.08
CA LEU A 142 12.46 -13.02 -2.73
C LEU A 142 12.78 -11.92 -1.71
N GLY A 143 11.93 -11.79 -0.70
CA GLY A 143 12.14 -10.88 0.41
C GLY A 143 13.33 -11.27 1.29
N SER A 144 13.65 -12.55 1.38
CA SER A 144 14.84 -13.08 2.05
C SER A 144 16.14 -12.53 1.47
N ASP A 145 16.15 -12.17 0.20
CA ASP A 145 17.31 -11.63 -0.53
C ASP A 145 17.39 -10.10 -0.42
N PHE A 146 16.70 -9.51 0.56
CA PHE A 146 16.65 -8.07 0.83
C PHE A 146 16.06 -7.21 -0.29
N ASN A 147 15.32 -7.82 -1.22
CA ASN A 147 14.68 -7.09 -2.30
C ASN A 147 13.66 -6.06 -1.79
N TRP A 148 13.68 -4.88 -2.40
CA TRP A 148 12.79 -3.77 -2.06
C TRP A 148 11.32 -4.13 -2.33
N PRO A 149 10.40 -3.95 -1.37
CA PRO A 149 8.98 -4.17 -1.61
C PRO A 149 8.36 -3.01 -2.38
N TYR A 150 7.53 -3.33 -3.37
CA TYR A 150 6.71 -2.35 -4.09
C TYR A 150 5.33 -2.16 -3.46
N SER A 151 4.90 -3.08 -2.59
CA SER A 151 3.65 -2.97 -1.86
C SER A 151 3.75 -3.50 -0.44
N LEU A 152 3.11 -2.81 0.49
CA LEU A 152 2.90 -3.22 1.87
C LEU A 152 1.42 -3.03 2.22
N VAL A 153 0.92 -3.88 3.11
CA VAL A 153 -0.40 -3.75 3.73
C VAL A 153 -0.24 -3.07 5.08
N LEU A 154 -1.16 -2.15 5.38
CA LEU A 154 -1.32 -1.56 6.71
C LEU A 154 -2.76 -1.82 7.16
N ASP A 155 -2.92 -2.51 8.29
CA ASP A 155 -4.22 -2.90 8.82
C ASP A 155 -4.35 -2.50 10.29
N GLU A 156 -5.41 -1.76 10.60
CA GLU A 156 -5.67 -1.25 11.96
C GLU A 156 -6.53 -2.22 12.78
N LYS A 157 -7.25 -3.14 12.14
CA LYS A 157 -8.16 -4.09 12.80
C LYS A 157 -7.51 -5.44 13.06
N GLY A 158 -6.94 -6.02 12.03
CA GLY A 158 -6.33 -7.34 12.07
C GLY A 158 -5.23 -7.51 11.06
N ILE A 159 -5.23 -8.60 10.36
CA ILE A 159 -4.43 -8.85 9.16
C ILE A 159 -5.16 -9.90 8.31
N TYR A 160 -5.14 -9.76 7.01
CA TYR A 160 -5.96 -10.53 6.07
C TYR A 160 -5.81 -12.05 6.14
N TYR A 161 -4.75 -12.57 6.71
CA TYR A 161 -4.51 -14.02 6.84
C TYR A 161 -4.85 -14.58 8.24
N ASP A 162 -5.28 -13.77 9.19
CA ASP A 162 -5.68 -14.20 10.52
C ASP A 162 -7.21 -14.24 10.65
N PRO A 163 -7.83 -15.45 10.55
CA PRO A 163 -9.28 -15.59 10.61
C PRO A 163 -9.87 -15.45 12.03
N SER A 164 -9.03 -15.32 13.06
CA SER A 164 -9.48 -15.23 14.45
C SER A 164 -10.14 -13.87 14.78
N ARG A 165 -10.00 -12.89 13.90
CA ARG A 165 -10.53 -11.54 14.05
C ARG A 165 -10.82 -10.87 12.70
N PRO A 166 -11.70 -9.87 12.68
CA PRO A 166 -11.92 -9.06 11.48
C PRO A 166 -10.65 -8.36 11.00
N SER A 167 -10.52 -8.17 9.70
CA SER A 167 -9.44 -7.41 9.07
C SER A 167 -9.99 -6.20 8.31
N GLY A 168 -9.12 -5.23 8.03
CA GLY A 168 -9.48 -4.10 7.17
C GLY A 168 -9.84 -4.52 5.75
N LEU A 169 -9.27 -5.63 5.25
CA LEU A 169 -9.64 -6.20 3.95
C LEU A 169 -11.08 -6.72 3.95
N GLU A 170 -11.52 -7.41 5.01
CA GLU A 170 -12.90 -7.88 5.14
C GLU A 170 -13.89 -6.72 5.17
N ASP A 171 -13.58 -5.64 5.87
CA ASP A 171 -14.42 -4.44 5.86
C ASP A 171 -14.56 -3.85 4.46
N ILE A 172 -13.46 -3.74 3.72
CA ILE A 172 -13.47 -3.24 2.33
C ILE A 172 -14.32 -4.16 1.45
N LEU A 173 -14.17 -5.49 1.58
CA LEU A 173 -14.95 -6.47 0.83
C LEU A 173 -16.44 -6.37 1.14
N ASN A 174 -16.80 -6.20 2.42
CA ASN A 174 -18.19 -6.06 2.85
C ASN A 174 -18.81 -4.73 2.42
N ALA A 175 -18.04 -3.66 2.36
CA ALA A 175 -18.52 -2.35 1.91
C ALA A 175 -18.54 -2.19 0.39
N LEU A 176 -17.81 -3.01 -0.36
CA LEU A 176 -17.66 -2.88 -1.81
C LEU A 176 -18.98 -2.99 -2.59
N PRO A 177 -19.96 -3.85 -2.22
CA PRO A 177 -21.24 -3.93 -2.93
C PRO A 177 -21.98 -2.59 -3.03
N GLU A 178 -21.88 -1.76 -2.00
CA GLU A 178 -22.56 -0.45 -1.89
C GLU A 178 -21.64 0.72 -2.31
N HIS A 179 -20.41 0.44 -2.76
CA HIS A 179 -19.47 1.49 -3.14
C HIS A 179 -19.93 2.21 -4.41
N PRO A 180 -19.99 3.56 -4.45
CA PRO A 180 -20.51 4.32 -5.59
C PRO A 180 -19.75 4.05 -6.90
N GLU A 181 -18.45 3.78 -6.82
CA GLU A 181 -17.59 3.48 -7.97
C GLU A 181 -17.38 1.97 -8.20
N ARG A 182 -18.22 1.12 -7.62
CA ARG A 182 -18.07 -0.35 -7.68
C ARG A 182 -17.91 -0.88 -9.11
N ALA A 183 -18.75 -0.41 -10.03
CA ALA A 183 -18.72 -0.88 -11.42
C ALA A 183 -17.38 -0.56 -12.09
N GLU A 184 -16.86 0.65 -11.91
CA GLU A 184 -15.57 1.08 -12.45
C GLU A 184 -14.42 0.30 -11.80
N LEU A 185 -14.43 0.17 -10.48
CA LEU A 185 -13.41 -0.59 -9.73
C LEU A 185 -13.38 -2.05 -10.18
N CYS A 186 -14.53 -2.71 -10.34
CA CYS A 186 -14.63 -4.08 -10.80
C CYS A 186 -14.14 -4.25 -12.27
N SER A 187 -14.46 -3.28 -13.13
CA SER A 187 -13.98 -3.27 -14.52
C SER A 187 -12.45 -3.16 -14.56
N ARG A 188 -11.88 -2.23 -13.82
CA ARG A 188 -10.42 -2.06 -13.71
C ARG A 188 -9.74 -3.28 -13.10
N ALA A 189 -10.34 -3.88 -12.07
CA ALA A 189 -9.84 -5.10 -11.45
C ALA A 189 -9.83 -6.28 -12.43
N SER A 190 -10.86 -6.40 -13.28
CA SER A 190 -10.90 -7.43 -14.33
C SER A 190 -9.78 -7.24 -15.35
N ALA A 191 -9.55 -6.02 -15.82
CA ALA A 191 -8.45 -5.69 -16.71
C ALA A 191 -7.08 -5.96 -16.07
N LEU A 192 -6.91 -5.55 -14.81
CA LEU A 192 -5.68 -5.81 -14.05
C LEU A 192 -5.41 -7.31 -13.89
N ARG A 193 -6.44 -8.11 -13.57
CA ARG A 193 -6.32 -9.57 -13.46
C ARG A 193 -5.87 -10.18 -14.79
N GLY A 194 -6.45 -9.76 -15.90
CA GLY A 194 -6.04 -10.19 -17.24
C GLY A 194 -4.57 -9.87 -17.51
N PHE A 195 -4.14 -8.65 -17.20
CA PHE A 195 -2.75 -8.21 -17.35
C PHE A 195 -1.76 -9.01 -16.49
N ILE A 196 -2.11 -9.26 -15.21
CA ILE A 196 -1.29 -10.07 -14.29
C ILE A 196 -1.08 -11.48 -14.87
N VAL A 197 -2.15 -12.10 -15.36
CA VAL A 197 -2.09 -13.45 -15.96
C VAL A 197 -1.30 -13.44 -17.26
N GLU A 198 -1.56 -12.50 -18.16
CA GLU A 198 -0.84 -12.35 -19.44
C GLU A 198 0.67 -12.17 -19.24
N LYS A 199 1.06 -11.38 -18.25
CA LYS A 199 2.48 -11.09 -17.98
C LYS A 199 3.14 -12.08 -17.02
N GLY A 200 2.42 -13.08 -16.53
CA GLY A 200 2.95 -14.05 -15.58
C GLY A 200 3.42 -13.42 -14.26
N ILE A 201 2.77 -12.32 -13.84
CA ILE A 201 3.16 -11.59 -12.62
C ILE A 201 2.78 -12.41 -11.39
N THR A 202 3.73 -12.57 -10.47
CA THR A 202 3.54 -13.27 -9.19
C THR A 202 3.88 -12.34 -8.02
N LYS A 203 3.75 -12.83 -6.80
CA LYS A 203 4.13 -12.05 -5.60
C LYS A 203 5.59 -11.62 -5.63
N TYR A 204 6.50 -12.47 -6.10
CA TYR A 204 7.95 -12.27 -6.04
C TYR A 204 8.64 -12.16 -7.40
N ASN A 205 7.98 -12.50 -8.50
CA ASN A 205 8.50 -12.36 -9.87
C ASN A 205 9.93 -12.89 -10.03
N THR A 206 10.16 -14.12 -9.60
CA THR A 206 11.50 -14.72 -9.53
C THR A 206 12.05 -15.16 -10.89
N GLY A 207 11.26 -15.05 -11.96
CA GLY A 207 11.68 -15.44 -13.32
C GLY A 207 11.79 -16.95 -13.53
N VAL A 208 11.24 -17.75 -12.63
CA VAL A 208 11.14 -19.20 -12.84
C VAL A 208 10.10 -19.46 -13.92
N ASP A 209 10.45 -20.30 -14.92
CA ASP A 209 9.56 -20.67 -16.01
C ASP A 209 8.23 -21.23 -15.48
N ALA A 210 7.14 -20.80 -16.06
CA ALA A 210 5.83 -21.30 -15.69
C ALA A 210 5.72 -22.79 -16.05
N VAL A 211 5.43 -23.60 -15.03
CA VAL A 211 5.10 -25.02 -15.25
C VAL A 211 3.76 -25.09 -15.98
N THR A 212 3.73 -25.74 -17.11
CA THR A 212 2.52 -25.87 -17.94
C THR A 212 1.87 -27.25 -17.76
N ARG A 213 0.60 -27.36 -18.14
CA ARG A 213 -0.08 -28.66 -18.08
C ARG A 213 0.60 -29.71 -18.95
N GLY A 214 1.30 -29.32 -20.02
CA GLY A 214 2.07 -30.20 -20.90
C GLY A 214 3.25 -30.89 -20.24
N ASP A 215 3.73 -30.32 -19.11
CA ASP A 215 4.83 -30.91 -18.33
C ASP A 215 4.37 -32.11 -17.48
N PHE A 216 3.05 -32.40 -17.45
CA PHE A 216 2.46 -33.51 -16.70
C PHE A 216 1.82 -34.51 -17.65
N SER A 217 2.19 -35.79 -17.54
CA SER A 217 1.66 -36.88 -18.38
C SER A 217 0.25 -37.36 -17.99
N ALA A 218 -0.38 -36.74 -17.00
CA ALA A 218 -1.67 -37.18 -16.45
C ALA A 218 -2.83 -36.84 -17.40
N LYS A 219 -3.65 -37.87 -17.71
CA LYS A 219 -4.89 -37.76 -18.52
C LYS A 219 -6.13 -37.34 -17.73
N GLY A 220 -6.02 -37.07 -16.42
CA GLY A 220 -7.12 -36.79 -15.52
C GLY A 220 -7.22 -35.32 -15.06
N ARG A 221 -7.95 -35.12 -13.95
CA ARG A 221 -7.96 -33.83 -13.24
C ARG A 221 -6.57 -33.57 -12.63
N LEU A 222 -6.04 -32.38 -12.86
CA LEU A 222 -4.81 -31.96 -12.23
C LEU A 222 -5.16 -31.17 -10.95
N LEU A 223 -4.63 -31.65 -9.82
CA LEU A 223 -4.74 -30.94 -8.54
C LEU A 223 -3.39 -30.32 -8.20
N LEU A 224 -3.38 -29.01 -8.02
CA LEU A 224 -2.22 -28.28 -7.51
C LEU A 224 -2.30 -28.19 -5.99
N VAL A 225 -1.31 -28.73 -5.29
CA VAL A 225 -1.16 -28.59 -3.84
C VAL A 225 0.10 -27.77 -3.58
N PRO A 226 -0.02 -26.43 -3.42
CA PRO A 226 1.14 -25.58 -3.17
C PRO A 226 1.64 -25.78 -1.73
N GLY A 227 2.90 -26.16 -1.58
CA GLY A 227 3.57 -26.11 -0.28
C GLY A 227 3.81 -24.68 0.18
N GLN A 228 3.79 -24.47 1.49
CA GLN A 228 4.06 -23.20 2.14
C GLN A 228 5.19 -23.36 3.15
N VAL A 229 5.84 -22.26 3.54
CA VAL A 229 6.81 -22.26 4.64
C VAL A 229 6.05 -22.44 5.96
N GLU A 230 6.28 -23.52 6.69
CA GLU A 230 5.45 -23.94 7.85
C GLU A 230 5.44 -22.93 9.00
N ASP A 231 6.54 -22.23 9.22
CA ASP A 231 6.64 -21.19 10.26
C ASP A 231 6.21 -19.80 9.77
N ASP A 232 5.69 -19.68 8.54
CA ASP A 232 5.06 -18.45 8.07
C ASP A 232 3.79 -18.14 8.89
N ALA A 233 3.62 -16.87 9.24
CA ALA A 233 2.47 -16.44 10.03
C ALA A 233 1.13 -16.70 9.33
N SER A 234 1.08 -16.65 8.00
CA SER A 234 -0.12 -16.95 7.22
C SER A 234 -0.52 -18.43 7.30
N VAL A 235 0.45 -19.34 7.39
CA VAL A 235 0.20 -20.78 7.60
C VAL A 235 -0.26 -21.05 9.02
N ARG A 236 0.48 -20.51 10.00
CA ARG A 236 0.18 -20.75 11.43
C ARG A 236 -1.19 -20.23 11.87
N LEU A 237 -1.61 -19.09 11.33
CA LEU A 237 -2.89 -18.44 11.67
C LEU A 237 -4.00 -18.85 10.70
N GLY A 238 -3.72 -18.85 9.40
CA GLY A 238 -4.70 -19.12 8.35
C GLY A 238 -5.00 -20.61 8.12
N GLY A 239 -4.18 -21.52 8.67
CA GLY A 239 -4.33 -22.96 8.52
C GLY A 239 -5.53 -23.58 9.27
N CYS A 240 -6.27 -22.80 10.06
CA CYS A 240 -7.49 -23.24 10.77
C CYS A 240 -7.30 -24.55 11.56
N GLY A 241 -6.16 -24.74 12.19
CA GLY A 241 -5.85 -25.94 12.98
C GLY A 241 -5.09 -27.04 12.20
N LEU A 242 -4.79 -26.84 10.94
CA LEU A 242 -3.85 -27.69 10.20
C LEU A 242 -2.43 -27.24 10.57
N PHE A 243 -1.63 -28.15 11.11
CA PHE A 243 -0.29 -27.88 11.62
C PHE A 243 0.84 -28.29 10.65
N SER A 244 0.48 -28.87 9.51
CA SER A 244 1.43 -29.33 8.49
C SER A 244 0.87 -29.06 7.10
N ASN A 245 1.76 -28.79 6.15
CA ASN A 245 1.42 -28.60 4.73
C ASN A 245 1.17 -29.92 4.00
N VAL A 246 1.48 -31.04 4.63
CA VAL A 246 1.41 -32.39 4.04
C VAL A 246 0.80 -33.38 5.03
#